data_50601e720dc4643d22a0270536f991a3
#
_entry.id   50601e720dc4643d22a0270536f991a3
#
_cell.length_a   1.000
_cell.length_b   1.000
_cell.length_c   1.000
_cell.angle_alpha   90.00
_cell.angle_beta   90.00
_cell.angle_gamma   90.00
#
_symmetry.space_group_name_H-M   'P 1'
#
loop_
_entity.id
_entity.type
_entity.pdbx_description
1 polymer ?
#
loop_
_entity_poly.entity_id
_entity_poly.type
_entity_poly.pdbx_seq_one_letter_code
_entity_poly.pdbx_strand_id
1 'polypeptide(L)'
;MPYIEIFSGKVSNLKVIPEYQKKFFNKSIFKFRFKLMRAAILLVLFCLNLSFVSFAAVWPDDVNVQADGAIVIEAETGTVLYEKNSHERYFPASITKLLTALIIVERCNLDDTLTFSYNAVHNVESGSSSAGFLVGDTVTVKDALYAMLLQSANEAANALAEHCSGSIEEFAGLMNEKAAELNCTDSHFENPSGLNNPEHYTTASDFAIISRAALSNPTVFEIASSVAYHLPPYKAAPEGFDIYNHHGMIRRSNPNFYEYAVGGKTGYTMLAGNTLVTYGIKDNMSLITVVLNGHKTHYSDTKALMEFGFNKFDKIEVDDSNTDKRSIDIRFIQDSENSIPSLISPPSHNIVLPKDAQVSDVTHRVNFEPTLRDEKNIIANIEYMYGDRQVGYSPLYINADIKTELVDTDVSIASPSSPYKNVTKASDASFSVKFTKFMIKYGFYFIMGLIIAVIIIIILIIIRLVISYKEAKELAFLREERRKRRIMYGWSKERIDLSEHSRKKRGRRNFFESKKK
;
A
#
# COMPACT_ATOMS: atom_id res chain seq x y z
N MET A 1 -102.37 -18.05 -30.45
CA MET A 1 -102.17 -19.52 -30.26
C MET A 1 -100.72 -19.77 -30.25
N PRO A 2 -100.24 -20.65 -29.43
CA PRO A 2 -99.88 -20.52 -28.02
C PRO A 2 -98.43 -20.99 -27.75
N TYR A 3 -98.02 -20.83 -26.50
CA TYR A 3 -96.95 -21.51 -25.79
C TYR A 3 -95.48 -21.13 -26.15
N ILE A 4 -94.63 -20.81 -25.25
CA ILE A 4 -94.36 -21.37 -23.90
C ILE A 4 -93.55 -20.33 -23.09
N GLU A 5 -94.10 -19.87 -21.97
CA GLU A 5 -93.34 -19.61 -20.77
C GLU A 5 -92.65 -20.91 -20.35
N ILE A 6 -91.55 -20.77 -19.69
CA ILE A 6 -90.87 -21.56 -18.67
C ILE A 6 -89.37 -21.54 -18.91
N PHE A 7 -88.68 -20.74 -18.16
CA PHE A 7 -87.65 -21.11 -17.22
C PHE A 7 -86.93 -19.84 -16.69
N SER A 8 -87.64 -19.08 -15.88
CA SER A 8 -86.95 -18.26 -14.87
C SER A 8 -86.74 -19.20 -13.63
N GLY A 9 -85.67 -19.95 -13.66
CA GLY A 9 -85.17 -20.75 -12.53
C GLY A 9 -83.91 -20.16 -12.00
N LYS A 10 -84.00 -19.45 -10.87
CA LYS A 10 -82.92 -19.01 -10.05
C LYS A 10 -81.81 -20.05 -9.89
N VAL A 11 -80.68 -19.88 -10.47
CA VAL A 11 -79.41 -20.52 -10.07
C VAL A 11 -78.85 -19.81 -8.87
N SER A 12 -79.48 -19.97 -7.72
CA SER A 12 -78.89 -19.63 -6.43
C SER A 12 -78.54 -20.91 -5.74
N ASN A 13 -77.38 -21.52 -5.99
CA ASN A 13 -76.78 -22.51 -5.10
C ASN A 13 -75.43 -22.99 -5.65
N LEU A 14 -74.47 -22.10 -5.70
CA LEU A 14 -73.06 -22.45 -5.84
C LEU A 14 -72.33 -21.94 -4.60
N LYS A 15 -72.61 -22.56 -3.47
CA LYS A 15 -71.81 -22.37 -2.25
C LYS A 15 -72.03 -23.59 -1.32
N VAL A 16 -71.19 -24.56 -1.45
CA VAL A 16 -70.70 -25.34 -0.29
C VAL A 16 -69.42 -26.04 -0.72
N ILE A 17 -68.33 -25.34 -0.69
CA ILE A 17 -67.03 -25.98 -0.44
C ILE A 17 -67.02 -26.23 1.06
N PRO A 18 -66.90 -27.51 1.54
CA PRO A 18 -66.91 -27.79 2.96
C PRO A 18 -65.81 -26.95 3.65
N GLU A 19 -66.17 -26.25 4.68
CA GLU A 19 -65.33 -25.36 5.50
C GLU A 19 -64.06 -26.04 6.01
N TYR A 20 -64.08 -27.36 6.10
CA TYR A 20 -62.95 -28.21 6.47
C TYR A 20 -61.84 -28.24 5.39
N GLN A 21 -62.15 -28.08 4.10
CA GLN A 21 -61.16 -28.04 3.04
C GLN A 21 -60.50 -26.64 2.93
N LYS A 22 -61.23 -25.58 3.22
CA LYS A 22 -60.67 -24.21 3.32
C LYS A 22 -59.68 -24.09 4.48
N LYS A 23 -59.94 -24.72 5.62
CA LYS A 23 -59.06 -24.67 6.80
C LYS A 23 -57.73 -25.42 6.59
N PHE A 24 -57.73 -26.53 5.84
CA PHE A 24 -56.51 -27.31 5.62
C PHE A 24 -55.61 -26.71 4.52
N PHE A 25 -56.21 -26.13 3.49
CA PHE A 25 -55.47 -25.47 2.41
C PHE A 25 -54.84 -24.15 2.90
N ASN A 26 -55.56 -23.39 3.72
CA ASN A 26 -55.03 -22.15 4.33
C ASN A 26 -53.88 -22.41 5.32
N LYS A 27 -53.94 -23.48 6.12
CA LYS A 27 -52.87 -23.79 7.09
C LYS A 27 -51.57 -24.23 6.43
N SER A 28 -51.61 -24.95 5.31
CA SER A 28 -50.41 -25.37 4.58
C SER A 28 -49.79 -24.23 3.81
N ILE A 29 -50.61 -23.39 3.16
CA ILE A 29 -50.14 -22.18 2.44
C ILE A 29 -49.58 -21.14 3.43
N PHE A 30 -50.22 -20.98 4.61
CA PHE A 30 -49.75 -20.07 5.65
C PHE A 30 -48.40 -20.52 6.23
N LYS A 31 -48.24 -21.82 6.52
CA LYS A 31 -46.93 -22.36 6.97
C LYS A 31 -45.83 -22.21 5.92
N PHE A 32 -46.15 -22.37 4.63
CA PHE A 32 -45.22 -22.20 3.53
C PHE A 32 -44.81 -20.70 3.37
N ARG A 33 -45.78 -19.78 3.38
CA ARG A 33 -45.54 -18.33 3.34
C ARG A 33 -44.72 -17.88 4.53
N PHE A 34 -44.94 -18.40 5.73
CA PHE A 34 -44.18 -18.07 6.93
C PHE A 34 -42.72 -18.58 6.86
N LYS A 35 -42.50 -19.76 6.28
CA LYS A 35 -41.15 -20.29 6.01
C LYS A 35 -40.41 -19.45 4.97
N LEU A 36 -41.10 -19.02 3.90
CA LEU A 36 -40.52 -18.17 2.86
C LEU A 36 -40.16 -16.77 3.40
N MET A 37 -41.03 -16.21 4.23
CA MET A 37 -40.78 -14.93 4.90
C MET A 37 -39.59 -15.00 5.87
N ARG A 38 -39.46 -16.08 6.64
CA ARG A 38 -38.27 -16.30 7.50
C ARG A 38 -37.00 -16.46 6.68
N ALA A 39 -37.03 -17.19 5.59
CA ALA A 39 -35.88 -17.33 4.69
C ALA A 39 -35.49 -15.99 4.04
N ALA A 40 -36.47 -15.19 3.63
CA ALA A 40 -36.22 -13.83 3.10
C ALA A 40 -35.64 -12.89 4.15
N ILE A 41 -36.14 -12.92 5.39
CA ILE A 41 -35.59 -12.13 6.51
C ILE A 41 -34.15 -12.55 6.82
N LEU A 42 -33.86 -13.85 6.87
CA LEU A 42 -32.50 -14.36 7.08
C LEU A 42 -31.56 -13.97 5.93
N LEU A 43 -32.04 -13.98 4.69
CA LEU A 43 -31.26 -13.53 3.53
C LEU A 43 -30.96 -12.02 3.59
N VAL A 44 -31.94 -11.21 3.98
CA VAL A 44 -31.75 -9.76 4.16
C VAL A 44 -30.78 -9.48 5.30
N LEU A 45 -30.90 -10.18 6.44
CA LEU A 45 -29.97 -10.06 7.56
C LEU A 45 -28.55 -10.52 7.17
N PHE A 46 -28.43 -11.56 6.36
CA PHE A 46 -27.15 -12.02 5.82
C PHE A 46 -26.54 -10.99 4.86
N CYS A 47 -27.34 -10.42 3.94
CA CYS A 47 -26.90 -9.35 3.04
C CYS A 47 -26.50 -8.07 3.79
N LEU A 48 -27.21 -7.72 4.88
CA LEU A 48 -26.85 -6.57 5.72
C LEU A 48 -25.52 -6.79 6.46
N ASN A 49 -25.20 -8.02 6.86
CA ASN A 49 -23.88 -8.33 7.44
C ASN A 49 -22.75 -8.34 6.42
N LEU A 50 -23.02 -8.58 5.13
CA LEU A 50 -22.02 -8.48 4.06
C LEU A 50 -21.67 -7.02 3.70
N SER A 51 -22.53 -6.06 4.04
CA SER A 51 -22.32 -4.64 3.75
C SER A 51 -21.28 -3.96 4.65
N PHE A 52 -20.75 -4.66 5.67
CA PHE A 52 -19.70 -4.15 6.57
C PHE A 52 -18.30 -4.72 6.28
N VAL A 53 -18.11 -5.41 5.16
CA VAL A 53 -16.76 -5.67 4.69
C VAL A 53 -16.26 -4.37 4.05
N SER A 54 -15.71 -3.48 4.87
CA SER A 54 -14.88 -2.38 4.39
C SER A 54 -13.70 -3.03 3.66
N PHE A 55 -13.69 -2.94 2.35
CA PHE A 55 -12.49 -3.26 1.59
C PHE A 55 -11.52 -2.11 1.86
N ALA A 56 -10.56 -2.32 2.78
CA ALA A 56 -9.41 -1.44 2.83
C ALA A 56 -8.87 -1.34 1.40
N ALA A 57 -8.69 -0.12 0.90
CA ALA A 57 -8.16 0.09 -0.44
C ALA A 57 -6.80 -0.65 -0.53
N VAL A 58 -6.62 -1.41 -1.60
CA VAL A 58 -5.40 -2.21 -1.79
C VAL A 58 -4.27 -1.24 -2.13
N TRP A 59 -3.10 -1.41 -1.48
CA TRP A 59 -1.93 -0.64 -1.85
C TRP A 59 -1.58 -0.88 -3.32
N PRO A 60 -1.47 0.19 -4.15
CA PRO A 60 -1.13 0.05 -5.55
C PRO A 60 0.23 -0.66 -5.75
N ASP A 61 0.32 -1.53 -6.75
CA ASP A 61 1.54 -2.24 -7.13
C ASP A 61 1.69 -2.39 -8.66
N ASP A 62 0.90 -1.63 -9.43
CA ASP A 62 0.75 -1.76 -10.88
C ASP A 62 1.78 -0.96 -11.70
N VAL A 63 3.04 -0.94 -11.25
CA VAL A 63 4.16 -0.35 -12.01
C VAL A 63 5.14 -1.43 -12.50
N ASN A 64 5.63 -1.26 -13.73
CA ASN A 64 6.60 -2.18 -14.33
C ASN A 64 7.98 -1.54 -14.36
N VAL A 65 8.94 -2.14 -13.65
CA VAL A 65 10.33 -1.72 -13.52
C VAL A 65 11.25 -2.84 -14.01
N GLN A 66 12.14 -2.54 -14.96
CA GLN A 66 13.08 -3.51 -15.54
C GLN A 66 14.34 -3.66 -14.69
N ALA A 67 14.77 -2.64 -13.98
CA ALA A 67 15.91 -2.69 -13.08
C ALA A 67 15.78 -3.83 -12.06
N ASP A 68 16.90 -4.36 -11.59
CA ASP A 68 16.92 -5.47 -10.65
C ASP A 68 16.49 -5.01 -9.24
N GLY A 69 16.99 -3.85 -8.77
CA GLY A 69 16.60 -3.21 -7.52
C GLY A 69 15.98 -1.85 -7.78
N ALA A 70 14.86 -1.53 -7.14
CA ALA A 70 14.22 -0.22 -7.26
C ALA A 70 13.34 0.11 -6.05
N ILE A 71 13.23 1.41 -5.77
CA ILE A 71 12.32 1.93 -4.75
C ILE A 71 11.87 3.34 -5.12
N VAL A 72 10.67 3.71 -4.73
CA VAL A 72 10.22 5.11 -4.68
C VAL A 72 9.61 5.39 -3.31
N ILE A 73 10.08 6.47 -2.70
CA ILE A 73 9.59 6.96 -1.40
C ILE A 73 9.07 8.39 -1.54
N GLU A 74 8.15 8.78 -0.67
CA GLU A 74 7.84 10.20 -0.45
C GLU A 74 8.93 10.80 0.43
N ALA A 75 9.47 11.94 -0.01
CA ALA A 75 10.72 12.49 0.54
C ALA A 75 10.59 13.02 1.98
N GLU A 76 9.44 13.60 2.35
CA GLU A 76 9.21 14.18 3.67
C GLU A 76 8.85 13.12 4.70
N THR A 77 7.92 12.25 4.39
CA THR A 77 7.41 11.22 5.31
C THR A 77 8.27 9.95 5.34
N GLY A 78 9.06 9.71 4.30
CA GLY A 78 9.80 8.46 4.11
C GLY A 78 8.92 7.27 3.72
N THR A 79 7.64 7.51 3.44
CA THR A 79 6.68 6.45 3.06
C THR A 79 7.13 5.76 1.79
N VAL A 80 7.27 4.44 1.84
CA VAL A 80 7.60 3.60 0.69
C VAL A 80 6.35 3.39 -0.17
N LEU A 81 6.34 3.93 -1.39
CA LEU A 81 5.21 3.81 -2.31
C LEU A 81 5.28 2.53 -3.15
N TYR A 82 6.48 2.18 -3.60
CA TYR A 82 6.77 0.95 -4.31
C TYR A 82 8.21 0.52 -4.08
N GLU A 83 8.42 -0.79 -4.09
CA GLU A 83 9.75 -1.38 -3.97
C GLU A 83 9.85 -2.71 -4.74
N LYS A 84 11.04 -2.97 -5.27
CA LYS A 84 11.40 -4.21 -5.96
C LYS A 84 12.79 -4.63 -5.52
N ASN A 85 12.95 -5.81 -4.92
CA ASN A 85 14.22 -6.33 -4.43
C ASN A 85 15.00 -5.27 -3.63
N SER A 86 14.28 -4.45 -2.84
CA SER A 86 14.81 -3.23 -2.22
C SER A 86 15.84 -3.50 -1.11
N HIS A 87 15.89 -4.71 -0.58
CA HIS A 87 16.83 -5.17 0.45
C HIS A 87 17.94 -6.08 -0.10
N GLU A 88 17.98 -6.28 -1.41
CA GLU A 88 19.08 -6.99 -2.07
C GLU A 88 20.29 -6.09 -2.24
N ARG A 89 21.51 -6.65 -2.10
CA ARG A 89 22.76 -5.90 -2.20
C ARG A 89 23.19 -5.71 -3.65
N TYR A 90 23.54 -4.47 -4.00
CA TYR A 90 24.00 -4.04 -5.30
C TYR A 90 25.22 -3.14 -5.17
N PHE A 91 26.02 -3.08 -6.21
CA PHE A 91 27.07 -2.05 -6.33
C PHE A 91 26.40 -0.69 -6.63
N PRO A 92 26.63 0.36 -5.82
CA PRO A 92 25.98 1.67 -6.02
C PRO A 92 26.57 2.48 -7.19
N ALA A 93 27.82 2.24 -7.56
CA ALA A 93 28.58 3.13 -8.43
C ALA A 93 28.54 4.59 -7.89
N SER A 94 28.57 5.59 -8.78
CA SER A 94 28.71 7.00 -8.42
C SER A 94 27.50 7.63 -7.73
N ILE A 95 26.39 6.91 -7.47
CA ILE A 95 25.37 7.45 -6.57
C ILE A 95 25.92 7.58 -5.14
N THR A 96 26.94 6.80 -4.75
CA THR A 96 27.73 6.91 -3.52
C THR A 96 28.11 8.35 -3.19
N LYS A 97 28.37 9.19 -4.20
CA LYS A 97 28.77 10.59 -4.04
C LYS A 97 27.72 11.48 -3.35
N LEU A 98 26.46 11.03 -3.25
CA LEU A 98 25.46 11.72 -2.43
C LEU A 98 25.78 11.60 -0.94
N LEU A 99 26.20 10.41 -0.47
CA LEU A 99 26.64 10.21 0.90
C LEU A 99 27.93 11.00 1.18
N THR A 100 28.88 10.96 0.24
CA THR A 100 30.09 11.76 0.32
C THR A 100 29.77 13.25 0.46
N ALA A 101 28.91 13.80 -0.40
CA ALA A 101 28.50 15.18 -0.34
C ALA A 101 27.84 15.55 1.00
N LEU A 102 26.96 14.70 1.53
CA LEU A 102 26.33 14.91 2.84
C LEU A 102 27.38 15.06 3.94
N ILE A 103 28.33 14.13 4.03
CA ILE A 103 29.37 14.15 5.05
C ILE A 103 30.27 15.40 4.92
N ILE A 104 30.63 15.75 3.68
CA ILE A 104 31.48 16.95 3.41
C ILE A 104 30.78 18.23 3.88
N VAL A 105 29.49 18.42 3.53
CA VAL A 105 28.77 19.65 3.93
C VAL A 105 28.45 19.70 5.42
N GLU A 106 28.41 18.57 6.11
CA GLU A 106 28.24 18.52 7.56
C GLU A 106 29.54 18.80 8.35
N ARG A 107 30.70 18.50 7.76
CA ARG A 107 31.98 18.49 8.50
C ARG A 107 32.98 19.51 8.02
N CYS A 108 32.89 20.01 6.79
CA CYS A 108 33.89 20.90 6.18
C CYS A 108 33.30 22.29 5.88
N ASN A 109 34.13 23.31 5.94
CA ASN A 109 33.76 24.65 5.49
C ASN A 109 33.85 24.73 3.96
N LEU A 110 32.79 25.19 3.31
CA LEU A 110 32.69 25.23 1.85
C LEU A 110 33.67 26.18 1.19
N ASP A 111 34.13 27.20 1.92
CA ASP A 111 35.07 28.20 1.44
C ASP A 111 36.53 27.79 1.66
N ASP A 112 36.80 26.69 2.36
CA ASP A 112 38.15 26.17 2.52
C ASP A 112 38.72 25.75 1.17
N THR A 113 40.03 25.97 1.02
CA THR A 113 40.79 25.57 -0.17
C THR A 113 41.34 24.16 0.04
N LEU A 114 41.04 23.24 -0.86
CA LEU A 114 41.68 21.94 -0.93
C LEU A 114 42.70 21.86 -2.07
N THR A 115 43.68 20.98 -1.92
CA THR A 115 44.72 20.72 -2.93
C THR A 115 44.61 19.27 -3.40
N PHE A 116 44.61 19.06 -4.71
CA PHE A 116 44.60 17.72 -5.30
C PHE A 116 45.94 17.03 -5.08
N SER A 117 45.99 16.04 -4.22
CA SER A 117 47.17 15.20 -3.97
C SER A 117 47.45 14.27 -5.15
N TYR A 118 48.63 13.66 -5.17
CA TYR A 118 48.95 12.58 -6.10
C TYR A 118 47.97 11.40 -5.96
N ASN A 119 47.67 11.04 -4.75
CA ASN A 119 46.76 9.94 -4.46
C ASN A 119 45.31 10.27 -4.91
N ALA A 120 44.81 11.46 -4.64
CA ALA A 120 43.46 11.87 -5.09
C ALA A 120 43.30 11.75 -6.61
N VAL A 121 44.31 12.14 -7.38
CA VAL A 121 44.28 12.16 -8.86
C VAL A 121 44.52 10.80 -9.47
N HIS A 122 45.39 9.94 -8.89
CA HIS A 122 45.80 8.67 -9.49
C HIS A 122 45.18 7.43 -8.89
N ASN A 123 44.56 7.53 -7.70
CA ASN A 123 43.80 6.43 -7.12
C ASN A 123 42.37 6.41 -7.68
N VAL A 124 42.26 6.38 -9.01
CA VAL A 124 41.02 6.27 -9.78
C VAL A 124 41.21 5.28 -10.92
N GLU A 125 40.14 4.61 -11.35
CA GLU A 125 40.20 3.71 -12.51
C GLU A 125 40.44 4.53 -13.79
N SER A 126 41.34 4.02 -14.66
CA SER A 126 41.60 4.64 -15.96
C SER A 126 40.33 4.73 -16.81
N GLY A 127 40.03 5.91 -17.35
CA GLY A 127 38.82 6.15 -18.14
C GLY A 127 37.56 6.35 -17.32
N SER A 128 37.65 6.35 -15.98
CA SER A 128 36.54 6.71 -15.12
C SER A 128 36.22 8.21 -15.16
N SER A 129 35.09 8.64 -14.59
CA SER A 129 34.65 10.04 -14.64
C SER A 129 35.62 10.96 -13.92
N SER A 130 35.99 12.07 -14.58
CA SER A 130 36.93 13.07 -14.10
C SER A 130 36.50 14.47 -14.56
N ALA A 131 36.85 15.51 -13.81
CA ALA A 131 36.77 16.93 -14.20
C ALA A 131 38.10 17.47 -14.71
N GLY A 132 39.14 16.60 -14.75
CA GLY A 132 40.46 16.94 -15.30
C GLY A 132 41.38 17.68 -14.33
N PHE A 133 41.15 17.59 -13.03
CA PHE A 133 42.08 18.15 -12.04
C PHE A 133 43.42 17.40 -12.04
N LEU A 134 44.49 18.17 -11.91
CA LEU A 134 45.87 17.69 -11.87
C LEU A 134 46.45 17.80 -10.47
N VAL A 135 47.51 17.03 -10.23
CA VAL A 135 48.27 17.12 -8.96
C VAL A 135 48.76 18.54 -8.70
N GLY A 136 48.42 19.06 -7.53
CA GLY A 136 48.76 20.43 -7.11
C GLY A 136 47.78 21.51 -7.57
N ASP A 137 46.67 21.15 -8.25
CA ASP A 137 45.57 22.09 -8.43
C ASP A 137 44.90 22.39 -7.09
N THR A 138 44.36 23.60 -6.95
CA THR A 138 43.68 24.06 -5.76
C THR A 138 42.34 24.68 -6.13
N VAL A 139 41.29 24.28 -5.44
CA VAL A 139 39.95 24.85 -5.59
C VAL A 139 39.26 24.90 -4.22
N THR A 140 38.12 25.55 -4.12
CA THR A 140 37.34 25.51 -2.88
C THR A 140 36.65 24.14 -2.70
N VAL A 141 36.32 23.80 -1.47
CA VAL A 141 35.47 22.61 -1.15
C VAL A 141 34.18 22.67 -1.95
N LYS A 142 33.56 23.85 -2.09
CA LYS A 142 32.36 24.08 -2.88
C LYS A 142 32.58 23.73 -4.36
N ASP A 143 33.67 24.20 -4.98
CA ASP A 143 33.97 23.91 -6.39
C ASP A 143 34.20 22.41 -6.63
N ALA A 144 34.91 21.75 -5.70
CA ALA A 144 35.15 20.32 -5.76
C ALA A 144 33.83 19.51 -5.60
N LEU A 145 32.89 19.96 -4.76
CA LEU A 145 31.56 19.37 -4.63
C LEU A 145 30.77 19.47 -5.93
N TYR A 146 30.79 20.64 -6.60
CA TYR A 146 30.16 20.80 -7.92
C TYR A 146 30.78 19.86 -8.95
N ALA A 147 32.11 19.77 -9.02
CA ALA A 147 32.79 18.85 -9.93
C ALA A 147 32.42 17.38 -9.63
N MET A 148 32.37 16.99 -8.35
CA MET A 148 32.01 15.65 -7.91
C MET A 148 30.57 15.29 -8.26
N LEU A 149 29.59 16.16 -8.03
CA LEU A 149 28.18 15.83 -8.24
C LEU A 149 27.77 15.99 -9.70
N LEU A 150 28.21 17.06 -10.42
CA LEU A 150 27.80 17.32 -11.80
C LEU A 150 28.53 16.43 -12.81
N GLN A 151 29.89 16.45 -12.77
CA GLN A 151 30.76 15.67 -13.67
C GLN A 151 31.03 14.26 -13.16
N SER A 152 30.60 13.97 -11.93
CA SER A 152 30.92 12.68 -11.28
C SER A 152 32.44 12.48 -11.08
N ALA A 153 33.23 13.56 -10.93
CA ALA A 153 34.68 13.53 -10.83
C ALA A 153 35.14 12.66 -9.64
N ASN A 154 35.87 11.59 -9.92
CA ASN A 154 36.36 10.67 -8.90
C ASN A 154 37.52 11.25 -8.11
N GLU A 155 38.42 11.96 -8.79
CA GLU A 155 39.54 12.69 -8.17
C GLU A 155 39.04 13.78 -7.22
N ALA A 156 37.91 14.42 -7.54
CA ALA A 156 37.29 15.39 -6.64
C ALA A 156 36.71 14.74 -5.39
N ALA A 157 36.10 13.58 -5.53
CA ALA A 157 35.62 12.80 -4.37
C ALA A 157 36.77 12.41 -3.45
N ASN A 158 37.88 11.94 -4.02
CA ASN A 158 39.06 11.55 -3.25
C ASN A 158 39.71 12.77 -2.55
N ALA A 159 39.86 13.90 -3.26
CA ALA A 159 40.44 15.13 -2.68
C ALA A 159 39.56 15.68 -1.55
N LEU A 160 38.22 15.65 -1.69
CA LEU A 160 37.29 16.03 -0.64
C LEU A 160 37.40 15.09 0.59
N ALA A 161 37.52 13.78 0.37
CA ALA A 161 37.73 12.84 1.43
C ALA A 161 39.04 13.06 2.19
N GLU A 162 40.15 13.23 1.49
CA GLU A 162 41.46 13.56 2.07
C GLU A 162 41.43 14.88 2.86
N HIS A 163 40.74 15.91 2.34
CA HIS A 163 40.59 17.19 3.03
C HIS A 163 39.78 17.05 4.33
N CYS A 164 38.72 16.24 4.31
CA CYS A 164 37.78 16.06 5.44
C CYS A 164 38.36 15.20 6.58
N SER A 165 39.08 14.14 6.24
CA SER A 165 39.50 13.11 7.22
C SER A 165 40.96 12.71 7.16
N GLY A 166 41.74 13.27 6.22
CA GLY A 166 43.17 12.98 6.07
C GLY A 166 43.48 11.86 5.08
N SER A 167 42.59 10.87 4.90
CA SER A 167 42.75 9.80 3.90
C SER A 167 41.41 9.29 3.36
N ILE A 168 41.47 8.57 2.26
CA ILE A 168 40.29 7.91 1.66
C ILE A 168 39.75 6.82 2.60
N GLU A 169 40.64 6.09 3.25
CA GLU A 169 40.31 4.99 4.18
C GLU A 169 39.61 5.51 5.44
N GLU A 170 40.14 6.61 6.04
CA GLU A 170 39.46 7.24 7.18
C GLU A 170 38.11 7.83 6.79
N PHE A 171 37.97 8.36 5.58
CA PHE A 171 36.69 8.83 5.08
C PHE A 171 35.68 7.69 4.86
N ALA A 172 36.12 6.54 4.38
CA ALA A 172 35.29 5.34 4.28
C ALA A 172 34.74 4.93 5.67
N GLY A 173 35.56 5.09 6.73
CA GLY A 173 35.10 4.94 8.11
C GLY A 173 33.94 5.88 8.44
N LEU A 174 34.07 7.19 8.11
CA LEU A 174 33.00 8.17 8.32
C LEU A 174 31.74 7.86 7.50
N MET A 175 31.89 7.30 6.29
CA MET A 175 30.75 6.88 5.48
C MET A 175 29.96 5.74 6.15
N ASN A 176 30.65 4.77 6.72
CA ASN A 176 30.03 3.66 7.43
C ASN A 176 29.41 4.11 8.75
N GLU A 177 30.05 5.05 9.48
CA GLU A 177 29.43 5.69 10.65
C GLU A 177 28.13 6.38 10.29
N LYS A 178 28.13 7.22 9.22
CA LYS A 178 26.93 7.92 8.75
C LYS A 178 25.84 6.94 8.31
N ALA A 179 26.18 5.86 7.62
CA ALA A 179 25.23 4.83 7.24
C ALA A 179 24.61 4.16 8.49
N ALA A 180 25.41 3.89 9.53
CA ALA A 180 24.90 3.35 10.79
C ALA A 180 24.00 4.35 11.55
N GLU A 181 24.36 5.66 11.58
CA GLU A 181 23.52 6.73 12.13
C GLU A 181 22.14 6.79 11.46
N LEU A 182 22.11 6.58 10.14
CA LEU A 182 20.89 6.53 9.34
C LEU A 182 20.17 5.16 9.40
N ASN A 183 20.65 4.20 10.20
CA ASN A 183 20.17 2.82 10.26
C ASN A 183 20.23 2.05 8.94
N CYS A 184 21.15 2.41 8.06
CA CYS A 184 21.41 1.72 6.79
C CYS A 184 22.33 0.52 7.03
N THR A 185 21.79 -0.57 7.59
CA THR A 185 22.57 -1.72 8.10
C THR A 185 22.95 -2.72 7.01
N ASP A 186 22.36 -2.62 5.84
CA ASP A 186 22.64 -3.51 4.69
C ASP A 186 23.56 -2.86 3.65
N SER A 187 24.25 -1.78 4.02
CA SER A 187 25.19 -1.05 3.18
C SER A 187 26.58 -1.00 3.79
N HIS A 188 27.60 -1.00 2.94
CA HIS A 188 28.99 -0.81 3.33
C HIS A 188 29.76 -0.04 2.25
N PHE A 189 30.62 0.89 2.64
CA PHE A 189 31.32 1.81 1.79
C PHE A 189 32.83 1.73 2.00
N GLU A 190 33.59 1.64 0.91
CA GLU A 190 35.04 1.49 0.89
C GLU A 190 35.77 2.70 0.31
N ASN A 191 35.04 3.56 -0.41
CA ASN A 191 35.62 4.75 -1.04
C ASN A 191 34.56 5.83 -1.30
N PRO A 192 34.97 7.12 -1.42
CA PRO A 192 34.02 8.24 -1.59
C PRO A 192 33.41 8.34 -2.99
N SER A 193 33.92 7.60 -3.95
CA SER A 193 33.56 7.76 -5.37
C SER A 193 32.53 6.74 -5.88
N GLY A 194 32.43 5.56 -5.22
CA GLY A 194 31.63 4.43 -5.67
C GLY A 194 32.31 3.59 -6.74
N LEU A 195 33.64 3.70 -6.90
CA LEU A 195 34.41 2.78 -7.72
C LEU A 195 34.37 1.36 -7.15
N ASN A 196 34.61 0.38 -8.04
CA ASN A 196 34.40 -1.03 -7.71
C ASN A 196 35.30 -1.51 -6.56
N ASN A 197 34.67 -2.07 -5.54
CA ASN A 197 35.29 -2.86 -4.49
C ASN A 197 34.25 -3.94 -4.09
N PRO A 198 34.63 -5.20 -3.90
CA PRO A 198 33.68 -6.27 -3.53
C PRO A 198 32.90 -5.98 -2.25
N GLU A 199 33.50 -5.24 -1.31
CA GLU A 199 32.87 -4.86 -0.03
C GLU A 199 32.13 -3.51 -0.13
N HIS A 200 32.08 -2.86 -1.29
CA HIS A 200 31.35 -1.61 -1.50
C HIS A 200 29.96 -1.89 -2.09
N TYR A 201 28.96 -1.98 -1.23
CA TYR A 201 27.61 -2.35 -1.62
C TYR A 201 26.56 -1.54 -0.86
N THR A 202 25.35 -1.52 -1.41
CA THR A 202 24.16 -0.91 -0.81
C THR A 202 22.92 -1.67 -1.23
N THR A 203 21.77 -1.31 -0.64
CA THR A 203 20.44 -1.73 -1.06
C THR A 203 19.64 -0.55 -1.57
N ALA A 204 18.56 -0.76 -2.33
CA ALA A 204 17.71 0.34 -2.77
C ALA A 204 17.01 1.02 -1.58
N SER A 205 16.65 0.25 -0.55
CA SER A 205 16.05 0.75 0.70
C SER A 205 17.01 1.66 1.45
N ASP A 206 18.23 1.19 1.75
CA ASP A 206 19.24 1.98 2.47
C ASP A 206 19.61 3.24 1.67
N PHE A 207 19.77 3.08 0.34
CA PHE A 207 20.15 4.22 -0.47
C PHE A 207 19.03 5.26 -0.64
N ALA A 208 17.76 4.86 -0.49
CA ALA A 208 16.65 5.81 -0.41
C ALA A 208 16.73 6.66 0.87
N ILE A 209 17.08 6.05 2.01
CA ILE A 209 17.30 6.74 3.29
C ILE A 209 18.49 7.70 3.19
N ILE A 210 19.63 7.24 2.66
CA ILE A 210 20.82 8.07 2.41
C ILE A 210 20.48 9.23 1.47
N SER A 211 19.76 8.96 0.38
CA SER A 211 19.37 10.00 -0.57
C SER A 211 18.43 11.02 0.04
N ARG A 212 17.51 10.58 0.91
CA ARG A 212 16.62 11.46 1.66
C ARG A 212 17.41 12.39 2.57
N ALA A 213 18.34 11.87 3.37
CA ALA A 213 19.20 12.66 4.23
C ALA A 213 20.06 13.65 3.41
N ALA A 214 20.70 13.20 2.34
CA ALA A 214 21.54 14.04 1.48
C ALA A 214 20.75 15.16 0.79
N LEU A 215 19.61 14.84 0.18
CA LEU A 215 18.81 15.80 -0.59
C LEU A 215 17.90 16.67 0.29
N SER A 216 17.75 16.36 1.58
CA SER A 216 17.15 17.26 2.57
C SER A 216 18.13 18.37 3.02
N ASN A 217 19.43 18.17 2.83
CA ASN A 217 20.42 19.23 3.07
C ASN A 217 20.36 20.27 1.95
N PRO A 218 20.10 21.56 2.26
CA PRO A 218 19.93 22.62 1.23
C PRO A 218 21.10 22.75 0.28
N THR A 219 22.32 22.63 0.79
CA THR A 219 23.55 22.77 -0.02
C THR A 219 23.74 21.60 -0.97
N VAL A 220 23.55 20.37 -0.49
CA VAL A 220 23.61 19.18 -1.35
C VAL A 220 22.51 19.22 -2.41
N PHE A 221 21.31 19.63 -2.03
CA PHE A 221 20.18 19.77 -2.95
C PHE A 221 20.45 20.83 -4.02
N GLU A 222 20.96 22.02 -3.64
CA GLU A 222 21.34 23.08 -4.58
C GLU A 222 22.33 22.56 -5.63
N ILE A 223 23.39 21.87 -5.19
CA ILE A 223 24.42 21.35 -6.10
C ILE A 223 23.85 20.23 -6.98
N ALA A 224 23.16 19.25 -6.41
CA ALA A 224 22.60 18.10 -7.13
C ALA A 224 21.52 18.48 -8.14
N SER A 225 20.82 19.60 -7.94
CA SER A 225 19.80 20.16 -8.85
C SER A 225 20.35 21.13 -9.89
N SER A 226 21.60 21.56 -9.75
CA SER A 226 22.24 22.45 -10.72
C SER A 226 22.47 21.76 -12.05
N VAL A 227 22.03 22.38 -13.14
CA VAL A 227 22.19 21.87 -14.52
C VAL A 227 23.61 22.08 -15.03
N ALA A 228 24.24 23.21 -14.65
CA ALA A 228 25.58 23.57 -15.01
C ALA A 228 26.22 24.41 -13.89
N TYR A 229 27.52 24.44 -13.87
CA TYR A 229 28.32 25.28 -12.97
C TYR A 229 29.59 25.73 -13.67
N HIS A 230 29.96 27.00 -13.49
CA HIS A 230 31.24 27.51 -13.98
C HIS A 230 32.31 27.29 -12.92
N LEU A 231 33.23 26.36 -13.16
CA LEU A 231 34.41 26.19 -12.33
C LEU A 231 35.31 27.44 -12.49
N PRO A 232 35.66 28.11 -11.39
CA PRO A 232 36.53 29.27 -11.48
C PRO A 232 37.93 28.89 -11.95
N PRO A 233 38.77 29.87 -12.36
CA PRO A 233 40.16 29.63 -12.75
C PRO A 233 40.97 28.88 -11.68
N TYR A 234 41.72 27.87 -12.11
CA TYR A 234 42.73 27.18 -11.30
C TYR A 234 43.95 26.85 -12.17
N LYS A 235 45.00 26.24 -11.60
CA LYS A 235 46.31 26.11 -12.28
C LYS A 235 46.21 25.39 -13.62
N ALA A 236 45.47 24.27 -13.71
CA ALA A 236 45.32 23.51 -14.96
C ALA A 236 44.29 24.13 -15.94
N ALA A 237 43.39 24.99 -15.46
CA ALA A 237 42.38 25.69 -16.25
C ALA A 237 42.34 27.18 -15.90
N PRO A 238 43.27 28.01 -16.43
CA PRO A 238 43.41 29.44 -16.06
C PRO A 238 42.20 30.32 -16.40
N GLU A 239 41.33 29.90 -17.32
CA GLU A 239 40.12 30.62 -17.70
C GLU A 239 38.87 30.05 -16.98
N GLY A 240 39.03 28.98 -16.20
CA GLY A 240 37.91 28.20 -15.74
C GLY A 240 37.16 27.49 -16.88
N PHE A 241 36.12 26.78 -16.60
CA PHE A 241 35.25 26.17 -17.63
C PHE A 241 33.90 25.73 -17.06
N ASP A 242 32.92 25.57 -17.96
CA ASP A 242 31.58 25.11 -17.60
C ASP A 242 31.55 23.61 -17.49
N ILE A 243 30.99 23.11 -16.38
CA ILE A 243 30.66 21.72 -16.16
C ILE A 243 29.13 21.53 -16.19
N TYR A 244 28.70 20.38 -16.67
CA TYR A 244 27.27 20.08 -16.84
C TYR A 244 26.89 18.84 -16.08
N ASN A 245 25.70 18.85 -15.50
CA ASN A 245 25.18 17.68 -14.76
C ASN A 245 24.93 16.49 -15.70
N HIS A 246 25.45 15.34 -15.34
CA HIS A 246 25.26 14.10 -16.08
C HIS A 246 23.82 13.55 -15.98
N HIS A 247 23.00 14.05 -15.05
CA HIS A 247 21.63 13.60 -14.85
C HIS A 247 20.73 14.06 -16.01
N GLY A 248 20.43 13.14 -16.93
CA GLY A 248 19.69 13.45 -18.16
C GLY A 248 18.28 14.00 -17.93
N MET A 249 17.60 13.57 -16.83
CA MET A 249 16.20 13.96 -16.60
C MET A 249 16.00 15.42 -16.20
N ILE A 250 17.05 16.10 -15.69
CA ILE A 250 16.96 17.54 -15.31
C ILE A 250 17.38 18.49 -16.42
N ARG A 251 17.96 17.98 -17.52
CA ARG A 251 18.49 18.79 -18.63
C ARG A 251 17.47 18.85 -19.78
N ARG A 252 16.91 20.03 -20.04
CA ARG A 252 15.88 20.23 -21.10
C ARG A 252 16.33 19.82 -22.50
N SER A 253 17.63 19.86 -22.79
CA SER A 253 18.20 19.41 -24.08
C SER A 253 18.37 17.90 -24.19
N ASN A 254 18.18 17.13 -23.11
CA ASN A 254 18.36 15.68 -23.10
C ASN A 254 17.08 14.97 -23.49
N PRO A 255 17.12 13.90 -24.30
CA PRO A 255 15.93 13.09 -24.65
C PRO A 255 15.18 12.50 -23.44
N ASN A 256 15.88 12.31 -22.31
CA ASN A 256 15.29 11.78 -21.09
C ASN A 256 14.75 12.88 -20.15
N PHE A 257 14.69 14.12 -20.60
CA PHE A 257 14.16 15.22 -19.77
C PHE A 257 12.77 14.87 -19.23
N TYR A 258 12.59 15.12 -17.93
CA TYR A 258 11.30 14.93 -17.26
C TYR A 258 11.02 16.17 -16.39
N GLU A 259 9.92 16.85 -16.67
CA GLU A 259 9.63 18.18 -16.11
C GLU A 259 9.55 18.23 -14.58
N TYR A 260 9.22 17.10 -13.93
CA TYR A 260 9.13 17.01 -12.48
C TYR A 260 10.43 16.53 -11.81
N ALA A 261 11.43 16.09 -12.56
CA ALA A 261 12.74 15.76 -12.00
C ALA A 261 13.53 17.05 -11.74
N VAL A 262 14.00 17.23 -10.50
CA VAL A 262 14.67 18.46 -10.08
C VAL A 262 16.14 18.25 -9.71
N GLY A 263 16.56 17.05 -9.33
CA GLY A 263 17.94 16.78 -8.94
C GLY A 263 18.23 15.29 -8.77
N GLY A 264 19.46 14.97 -8.41
CA GLY A 264 19.86 13.59 -8.13
C GLY A 264 21.26 13.26 -8.60
N LYS A 265 21.55 11.96 -8.77
CA LYS A 265 22.89 11.47 -9.15
C LYS A 265 22.80 10.23 -10.01
N THR A 266 23.56 10.21 -11.10
CA THR A 266 23.76 9.02 -11.96
C THR A 266 24.97 8.23 -11.51
N GLY A 267 24.96 6.91 -11.78
CA GLY A 267 26.11 6.06 -11.61
C GLY A 267 26.19 4.97 -12.68
N TYR A 268 27.39 4.53 -12.99
CA TYR A 268 27.64 3.40 -13.87
C TYR A 268 29.02 2.79 -13.62
N THR A 269 29.08 1.51 -13.46
CA THR A 269 30.27 0.68 -13.68
C THR A 269 29.83 -0.60 -14.40
N MET A 270 30.77 -1.38 -14.93
CA MET A 270 30.40 -2.65 -15.57
C MET A 270 29.75 -3.63 -14.60
N LEU A 271 30.12 -3.60 -13.32
CA LEU A 271 29.55 -4.48 -12.28
C LEU A 271 28.21 -3.96 -11.74
N ALA A 272 28.10 -2.65 -11.56
CA ALA A 272 26.89 -2.03 -11.02
C ALA A 272 25.75 -1.91 -12.05
N GLY A 273 26.07 -2.00 -13.35
CA GLY A 273 25.11 -1.56 -14.36
C GLY A 273 24.80 -0.07 -14.23
N ASN A 274 23.65 0.37 -14.70
CA ASN A 274 23.20 1.76 -14.52
C ASN A 274 22.51 1.93 -13.15
N THR A 275 22.93 2.91 -12.38
CA THR A 275 22.30 3.31 -11.13
C THR A 275 21.84 4.77 -11.22
N LEU A 276 20.73 5.09 -10.56
CA LEU A 276 20.15 6.43 -10.62
C LEU A 276 19.39 6.75 -9.34
N VAL A 277 19.69 7.90 -8.77
CA VAL A 277 18.85 8.57 -7.77
C VAL A 277 18.24 9.79 -8.43
N THR A 278 16.94 9.99 -8.29
CA THR A 278 16.26 11.18 -8.77
C THR A 278 15.31 11.72 -7.71
N TYR A 279 15.39 13.00 -7.45
CA TYR A 279 14.43 13.76 -6.66
C TYR A 279 13.46 14.44 -7.61
N GLY A 280 12.15 14.27 -7.39
CA GLY A 280 11.12 14.85 -8.20
C GLY A 280 10.08 15.58 -7.37
N ILE A 281 9.55 16.68 -7.90
CA ILE A 281 8.49 17.48 -7.26
C ILE A 281 7.36 17.67 -8.24
N LYS A 282 6.14 17.38 -7.78
CA LYS A 282 4.90 17.68 -8.47
C LYS A 282 3.85 18.09 -7.45
N ASP A 283 3.26 19.27 -7.63
CA ASP A 283 2.30 19.86 -6.70
C ASP A 283 2.87 19.92 -5.27
N ASN A 284 2.22 19.31 -4.29
CA ASN A 284 2.67 19.25 -2.89
C ASN A 284 3.45 17.97 -2.55
N MET A 285 3.73 17.09 -3.53
CA MET A 285 4.40 15.82 -3.30
C MET A 285 5.83 15.85 -3.82
N SER A 286 6.75 15.36 -3.00
CA SER A 286 8.17 15.20 -3.34
C SER A 286 8.54 13.72 -3.30
N LEU A 287 9.15 13.20 -4.35
CA LEU A 287 9.52 11.80 -4.46
C LEU A 287 11.03 11.62 -4.62
N ILE A 288 11.55 10.58 -4.00
CA ILE A 288 12.90 10.07 -4.26
C ILE A 288 12.77 8.68 -4.87
N THR A 289 13.40 8.48 -6.03
CA THR A 289 13.53 7.18 -6.67
C THR A 289 14.97 6.73 -6.62
N VAL A 290 15.19 5.45 -6.32
CA VAL A 290 16.49 4.79 -6.44
C VAL A 290 16.34 3.61 -7.36
N VAL A 291 17.18 3.55 -8.39
CA VAL A 291 17.24 2.44 -9.36
C VAL A 291 18.65 1.86 -9.33
N LEU A 292 18.76 0.55 -9.12
CA LEU A 292 20.02 -0.18 -9.06
C LEU A 292 20.03 -1.29 -10.13
N ASN A 293 21.18 -1.46 -10.77
CA ASN A 293 21.38 -2.39 -11.89
C ASN A 293 20.29 -2.27 -12.99
N GLY A 294 20.21 -1.08 -13.58
CA GLY A 294 19.10 -0.65 -14.43
C GLY A 294 19.11 -1.11 -15.88
N HIS A 295 20.04 -1.95 -16.35
CA HIS A 295 20.09 -2.53 -17.71
C HIS A 295 19.85 -1.53 -18.86
N LYS A 296 20.30 -0.27 -18.71
CA LYS A 296 20.06 0.89 -19.60
C LYS A 296 18.59 1.42 -19.54
N THR A 297 17.77 0.94 -18.64
CA THR A 297 16.38 1.40 -18.44
C THR A 297 16.21 2.36 -17.27
N HIS A 298 17.29 2.73 -16.58
CA HIS A 298 17.27 3.55 -15.37
C HIS A 298 16.44 4.84 -15.51
N TYR A 299 16.45 5.52 -16.66
CA TYR A 299 15.62 6.71 -16.87
C TYR A 299 14.15 6.38 -17.09
N SER A 300 13.83 5.35 -17.90
CA SER A 300 12.44 4.91 -18.11
C SER A 300 11.82 4.34 -16.85
N ASP A 301 12.60 3.57 -16.08
CA ASP A 301 12.15 2.98 -14.81
C ASP A 301 11.91 4.09 -13.76
N THR A 302 12.84 5.07 -13.66
CA THR A 302 12.66 6.22 -12.78
C THR A 302 11.41 7.02 -13.14
N LYS A 303 11.18 7.30 -14.43
CA LYS A 303 9.98 8.01 -14.86
C LYS A 303 8.72 7.23 -14.51
N ALA A 304 8.69 5.91 -14.74
CA ALA A 304 7.56 5.06 -14.41
C ALA A 304 7.26 5.07 -12.90
N LEU A 305 8.31 5.01 -12.05
CA LEU A 305 8.18 5.08 -10.60
C LEU A 305 7.63 6.44 -10.13
N MET A 306 8.12 7.55 -10.71
CA MET A 306 7.63 8.89 -10.38
C MET A 306 6.18 9.09 -10.81
N GLU A 307 5.82 8.70 -12.05
CA GLU A 307 4.43 8.75 -12.53
C GLU A 307 3.52 7.88 -11.67
N PHE A 308 3.98 6.70 -11.24
CA PHE A 308 3.25 5.85 -10.33
C PHE A 308 2.99 6.57 -8.99
N GLY A 309 4.03 7.12 -8.35
CA GLY A 309 3.90 7.84 -7.09
C GLY A 309 2.96 9.05 -7.19
N PHE A 310 3.19 9.94 -8.16
CA PHE A 310 2.36 11.14 -8.33
C PHE A 310 0.91 10.87 -8.74
N ASN A 311 0.65 9.79 -9.47
CA ASN A 311 -0.69 9.52 -9.98
C ASN A 311 -1.52 8.61 -9.07
N LYS A 312 -0.88 7.79 -8.22
CA LYS A 312 -1.57 6.80 -7.37
C LYS A 312 -1.72 7.24 -5.92
N PHE A 313 -0.97 8.24 -5.47
CA PHE A 313 -0.94 8.65 -4.07
C PHE A 313 -1.21 10.14 -3.90
N ASP A 314 -1.69 10.50 -2.72
CA ASP A 314 -1.84 11.87 -2.26
C ASP A 314 -1.11 12.04 -0.93
N LYS A 315 -0.44 13.21 -0.76
CA LYS A 315 0.08 13.65 0.53
C LYS A 315 -0.98 14.49 1.22
N ILE A 316 -1.38 14.08 2.40
CA ILE A 316 -2.49 14.64 3.17
C ILE A 316 -1.94 15.19 4.48
N GLU A 317 -2.24 16.45 4.78
CA GLU A 317 -1.97 17.04 6.08
C GLU A 317 -3.06 16.61 7.08
N VAL A 318 -2.64 16.02 8.19
CA VAL A 318 -3.53 15.58 9.28
C VAL A 318 -3.37 16.54 10.45
N ASP A 319 -4.50 17.10 10.92
CA ASP A 319 -4.56 17.95 12.11
C ASP A 319 -4.69 17.07 13.36
N ASP A 320 -3.65 17.05 14.17
CA ASP A 320 -3.59 16.29 15.43
C ASP A 320 -4.22 17.03 16.62
N SER A 321 -4.73 18.25 16.44
CA SER A 321 -5.31 19.05 17.52
C SER A 321 -6.49 18.36 18.21
N ASN A 322 -7.19 17.47 17.51
CA ASN A 322 -8.34 16.69 17.99
C ASN A 322 -8.01 15.22 18.34
N THR A 323 -6.77 14.78 18.12
CA THR A 323 -6.38 13.41 18.47
C THR A 323 -6.37 13.28 20.00
N ASP A 324 -7.18 12.38 20.55
CA ASP A 324 -7.21 12.15 22.00
C ASP A 324 -5.87 11.53 22.46
N LYS A 325 -4.92 12.41 22.79
CA LYS A 325 -3.58 12.04 23.29
C LYS A 325 -3.66 11.20 24.58
N ARG A 326 -4.85 11.07 25.20
CA ARG A 326 -5.12 10.20 26.35
C ARG A 326 -5.24 8.74 25.98
N SER A 327 -5.39 8.40 24.70
CA SER A 327 -5.37 7.00 24.23
C SER A 327 -3.96 6.43 24.09
N ILE A 328 -2.92 7.28 24.10
CA ILE A 328 -1.53 6.86 24.17
C ILE A 328 -1.33 6.28 25.57
N ASP A 329 -1.04 4.99 25.65
CA ASP A 329 -0.84 4.30 26.93
C ASP A 329 0.45 4.78 27.63
N ILE A 330 0.32 5.91 28.35
CA ILE A 330 1.42 6.60 29.05
C ILE A 330 1.86 5.84 30.32
N ARG A 331 1.45 4.59 30.51
CA ARG A 331 1.79 3.79 31.70
C ARG A 331 3.29 3.63 31.94
N PHE A 332 4.13 3.93 30.95
CA PHE A 332 5.60 3.89 31.08
C PHE A 332 6.24 5.16 31.67
N ILE A 333 5.49 6.22 31.93
CA ILE A 333 6.04 7.50 32.44
C ILE A 333 5.62 7.75 33.91
N GLN A 334 4.95 6.81 34.55
CA GLN A 334 4.38 6.95 35.90
C GLN A 334 5.30 6.44 37.02
N ASP A 335 6.53 6.92 37.13
CA ASP A 335 7.36 6.60 38.32
C ASP A 335 7.88 7.85 39.08
N SER A 336 7.23 8.99 38.99
CA SER A 336 7.49 10.09 39.92
C SER A 336 6.19 10.79 40.34
N GLU A 337 5.98 10.87 41.62
CA GLU A 337 4.75 11.22 42.32
C GLU A 337 4.15 12.62 42.03
N ASN A 338 4.68 13.49 41.14
CA ASN A 338 4.16 14.87 41.07
C ASN A 338 4.24 15.64 39.76
N SER A 339 4.62 15.08 38.63
CA SER A 339 4.50 15.81 37.36
C SER A 339 4.43 14.90 36.15
N ILE A 340 3.30 14.90 35.46
CA ILE A 340 3.17 14.27 34.14
C ILE A 340 3.92 15.19 33.17
N PRO A 341 5.04 14.75 32.54
CA PRO A 341 5.64 15.54 31.48
C PRO A 341 4.60 15.71 30.37
N SER A 342 4.29 16.95 30.01
CA SER A 342 3.41 17.17 28.88
C SER A 342 4.16 16.80 27.61
N LEU A 343 3.66 15.77 26.92
CA LEU A 343 4.14 15.38 25.61
C LEU A 343 3.57 16.35 24.57
N ILE A 344 4.44 16.88 23.72
CA ILE A 344 4.07 17.77 22.63
C ILE A 344 4.34 17.04 21.33
N SER A 345 3.37 17.04 20.43
CA SER A 345 3.56 16.72 19.01
C SER A 345 3.33 17.97 18.17
N PRO A 346 3.86 18.05 16.95
CA PRO A 346 3.48 19.11 16.01
C PRO A 346 1.95 19.16 15.86
N PRO A 347 1.37 20.35 15.61
CA PRO A 347 -0.09 20.51 15.48
C PRO A 347 -0.64 19.80 14.25
N SER A 348 0.20 19.63 13.22
CA SER A 348 -0.12 18.87 12.01
C SER A 348 1.09 18.07 11.53
N HIS A 349 0.84 17.03 10.77
CA HIS A 349 1.86 16.22 10.11
C HIS A 349 1.32 15.70 8.78
N ASN A 350 2.22 15.26 7.91
CA ASN A 350 1.85 14.71 6.62
C ASN A 350 1.81 13.18 6.66
N ILE A 351 0.80 12.60 6.01
CA ILE A 351 0.71 11.17 5.69
C ILE A 351 0.55 11.00 4.19
N VAL A 352 0.91 9.83 3.66
CA VAL A 352 0.75 9.52 2.24
C VAL A 352 -0.13 8.30 2.08
N LEU A 353 -1.23 8.47 1.35
CA LEU A 353 -2.21 7.41 1.12
C LEU A 353 -2.44 7.17 -0.37
N PRO A 354 -2.83 5.95 -0.76
CA PRO A 354 -3.44 5.73 -2.07
C PRO A 354 -4.65 6.66 -2.27
N LYS A 355 -4.85 7.18 -3.48
CA LYS A 355 -5.95 8.12 -3.79
C LYS A 355 -7.35 7.58 -3.47
N ASP A 356 -7.50 6.25 -3.49
CA ASP A 356 -8.77 5.59 -3.18
C ASP A 356 -8.93 5.28 -1.67
N ALA A 357 -7.92 5.58 -0.83
CA ALA A 357 -7.94 5.37 0.61
C ALA A 357 -8.45 6.63 1.35
N GLN A 358 -8.96 6.43 2.57
CA GLN A 358 -9.42 7.52 3.43
C GLN A 358 -8.57 7.61 4.69
N VAL A 359 -8.46 8.82 5.26
CA VAL A 359 -7.76 9.04 6.54
C VAL A 359 -8.35 8.19 7.67
N SER A 360 -9.66 7.90 7.62
CA SER A 360 -10.33 7.00 8.57
C SER A 360 -9.83 5.55 8.55
N ASP A 361 -9.13 5.14 7.50
CA ASP A 361 -8.57 3.80 7.37
C ASP A 361 -7.18 3.69 8.03
N VAL A 362 -6.64 4.82 8.50
CA VAL A 362 -5.32 4.91 9.14
C VAL A 362 -5.45 4.65 10.63
N THR A 363 -4.60 3.76 11.12
CA THR A 363 -4.41 3.52 12.56
C THR A 363 -3.08 4.13 13.00
N HIS A 364 -2.88 4.35 14.30
CA HIS A 364 -1.63 4.87 14.83
C HIS A 364 -1.08 3.96 15.92
N ARG A 365 0.25 3.94 16.04
CA ARG A 365 0.98 3.29 17.13
C ARG A 365 2.11 4.18 17.62
N VAL A 366 2.50 4.04 18.87
CA VAL A 366 3.65 4.77 19.44
C VAL A 366 4.87 3.89 19.38
N ASN A 367 5.94 4.40 18.79
CA ASN A 367 7.25 3.76 18.73
C ASN A 367 8.23 4.55 19.62
N PHE A 368 8.73 3.93 20.69
CA PHE A 368 9.70 4.52 21.62
C PHE A 368 11.16 4.33 21.18
N GLU A 369 11.41 3.62 20.08
CA GLU A 369 12.72 3.48 19.45
C GLU A 369 12.71 4.17 18.09
N PRO A 370 12.64 5.53 18.02
CA PRO A 370 12.56 6.23 16.74
C PRO A 370 13.85 6.03 15.96
N THR A 371 13.71 5.67 14.69
CA THR A 371 14.82 5.46 13.76
C THR A 371 15.54 6.77 13.39
N LEU A 372 14.85 7.91 13.56
CA LEU A 372 15.36 9.24 13.27
C LEU A 372 15.55 9.99 14.60
N ARG A 373 16.79 10.09 15.05
CA ARG A 373 17.18 10.82 16.27
C ARG A 373 17.75 12.21 15.98
N ASP A 374 17.22 12.92 14.99
CA ASP A 374 17.77 14.21 14.57
C ASP A 374 17.56 15.35 15.59
N GLU A 375 16.74 15.16 16.64
CA GLU A 375 16.52 16.19 17.67
C GLU A 375 16.67 15.61 19.08
N LYS A 376 17.43 16.31 19.93
CA LYS A 376 17.81 15.88 21.29
C LYS A 376 16.65 15.64 22.28
N ASN A 377 15.41 15.99 21.90
CA ASN A 377 14.24 15.93 22.79
C ASN A 377 13.13 14.98 22.28
N ILE A 378 13.35 14.25 21.19
CA ILE A 378 12.39 13.25 20.71
C ILE A 378 12.48 12.00 21.57
N ILE A 379 11.38 11.62 22.21
CA ILE A 379 11.29 10.43 23.05
C ILE A 379 10.57 9.26 22.37
N ALA A 380 9.73 9.55 21.41
CA ALA A 380 8.97 8.56 20.65
C ALA A 380 8.48 9.16 19.33
N ASN A 381 8.05 8.30 18.43
CA ASN A 381 7.28 8.69 17.24
C ASN A 381 5.88 8.09 17.30
N ILE A 382 4.87 8.87 16.92
CA ILE A 382 3.57 8.35 16.54
C ILE A 382 3.69 7.91 15.09
N GLU A 383 3.59 6.62 14.82
CA GLU A 383 3.62 6.08 13.48
C GLU A 383 2.18 5.90 12.98
N TYR A 384 1.88 6.41 11.81
CA TYR A 384 0.60 6.27 11.14
C TYR A 384 0.67 5.08 10.19
N MET A 385 -0.26 4.15 10.35
CA MET A 385 -0.26 2.85 9.68
C MET A 385 -1.50 2.71 8.80
N TYR A 386 -1.30 2.33 7.56
CA TYR A 386 -2.34 1.88 6.64
C TYR A 386 -2.16 0.38 6.38
N GLY A 387 -2.95 -0.44 7.06
CA GLY A 387 -2.68 -1.88 7.16
C GLY A 387 -1.38 -2.15 7.91
N ASP A 388 -0.42 -2.78 7.24
CA ASP A 388 0.93 -3.08 7.76
C ASP A 388 2.00 -2.07 7.32
N ARG A 389 1.62 -1.03 6.53
CA ARG A 389 2.54 -0.03 5.99
C ARG A 389 2.55 1.24 6.80
N GLN A 390 3.72 1.76 7.09
CA GLN A 390 3.88 3.09 7.66
C GLN A 390 3.65 4.13 6.55
N VAL A 391 2.72 5.05 6.78
CA VAL A 391 2.30 6.08 5.82
C VAL A 391 2.65 7.50 6.27
N GLY A 392 3.26 7.62 7.43
CA GLY A 392 3.76 8.86 7.99
C GLY A 392 4.12 8.68 9.47
N TYR A 393 4.68 9.71 10.07
CA TYR A 393 4.99 9.74 11.49
C TYR A 393 4.92 11.17 12.04
N SER A 394 4.71 11.28 13.35
CA SER A 394 4.77 12.55 14.08
C SER A 394 5.67 12.38 15.30
N PRO A 395 6.71 13.20 15.47
CA PRO A 395 7.61 13.09 16.62
C PRO A 395 6.90 13.55 17.91
N LEU A 396 7.22 12.88 19.02
CA LEU A 396 6.79 13.24 20.37
C LEU A 396 7.99 13.82 21.13
N TYR A 397 7.83 15.06 21.59
CA TYR A 397 8.85 15.79 22.35
C TYR A 397 8.47 15.86 23.83
N ILE A 398 9.49 15.93 24.72
CA ILE A 398 9.30 16.36 26.10
C ILE A 398 9.25 17.89 26.12
N ASN A 399 8.25 18.49 26.77
CA ASN A 399 8.24 19.91 27.04
C ASN A 399 9.37 20.27 28.02
N ALA A 400 10.41 20.93 27.52
CA ALA A 400 11.61 21.28 28.29
C ALA A 400 11.39 22.43 29.32
N ASP A 401 10.20 23.02 29.40
CA ASP A 401 9.88 24.07 30.37
C ASP A 401 9.70 23.54 31.82
N ILE A 402 9.71 22.23 31.99
CA ILE A 402 9.75 21.61 33.33
C ILE A 402 11.23 21.44 33.72
N LYS A 403 11.77 22.32 34.54
CA LYS A 403 13.01 22.13 35.26
C LYS A 403 12.88 20.89 36.16
N THR A 404 13.10 19.72 35.62
CA THR A 404 13.42 18.53 36.41
C THR A 404 14.91 18.60 36.72
N GLU A 405 15.28 18.83 37.98
CA GLU A 405 16.55 18.37 38.49
C GLU A 405 16.58 16.84 38.25
N LEU A 406 17.21 16.43 37.17
CA LEU A 406 17.59 15.03 36.96
C LEU A 406 18.59 14.72 38.06
N VAL A 407 18.11 14.09 39.14
CA VAL A 407 18.97 13.38 40.09
C VAL A 407 19.67 12.32 39.25
N ASP A 408 21.00 12.41 39.19
CA ASP A 408 21.89 11.40 38.69
C ASP A 408 21.66 10.10 39.52
N THR A 409 20.70 9.32 39.13
CA THR A 409 20.59 7.95 39.53
C THR A 409 21.01 7.11 38.34
N ASP A 410 22.16 6.45 38.49
CA ASP A 410 22.56 5.30 37.67
C ASP A 410 21.46 4.23 37.68
N VAL A 411 20.41 4.48 36.94
CA VAL A 411 19.42 3.46 36.62
C VAL A 411 19.97 2.72 35.40
N SER A 412 20.65 1.61 35.67
CA SER A 412 20.86 0.60 34.65
C SER A 412 19.48 0.18 34.18
N ILE A 413 19.07 0.70 33.02
CA ILE A 413 17.87 0.26 32.31
C ILE A 413 18.13 -1.18 31.93
N ALA A 414 17.61 -2.12 32.75
CA ALA A 414 17.49 -3.49 32.34
C ALA A 414 16.65 -3.50 31.08
N SER A 415 17.28 -3.79 29.94
CA SER A 415 16.62 -3.99 28.66
C SER A 415 15.44 -4.92 28.90
N PRO A 416 14.18 -4.51 28.65
CA PRO A 416 13.09 -5.45 28.69
C PRO A 416 13.41 -6.52 27.66
N SER A 417 13.52 -7.77 28.14
CA SER A 417 13.68 -8.94 27.26
C SER A 417 12.55 -8.91 26.25
N SER A 418 12.89 -8.55 25.02
CA SER A 418 12.00 -8.49 23.87
C SER A 418 11.25 -9.83 23.73
N PRO A 419 9.92 -9.87 23.80
CA PRO A 419 9.16 -11.06 23.46
C PRO A 419 9.16 -11.35 21.94
N TYR A 420 9.86 -10.55 21.14
CA TYR A 420 9.95 -10.69 19.68
C TYR A 420 11.36 -11.10 19.20
N LYS A 421 11.99 -12.08 19.89
CA LYS A 421 12.99 -12.91 19.22
C LYS A 421 12.23 -14.03 18.54
N ASN A 422 12.16 -13.97 17.24
CA ASN A 422 11.77 -14.93 16.22
C ASN A 422 10.67 -14.37 15.30
N VAL A 423 10.97 -13.28 14.57
CA VAL A 423 10.43 -13.16 13.23
C VAL A 423 11.40 -13.92 12.34
N THR A 424 11.19 -15.23 12.26
CA THR A 424 11.73 -16.07 11.20
C THR A 424 11.43 -15.40 9.87
N LYS A 425 12.43 -15.41 8.97
CA LYS A 425 12.33 -15.10 7.54
C LYS A 425 10.91 -15.36 7.06
N ALA A 426 10.29 -14.38 6.43
CA ALA A 426 9.00 -14.52 5.76
C ALA A 426 9.12 -15.59 4.67
N SER A 427 8.99 -16.83 5.08
CA SER A 427 8.73 -17.94 4.19
C SER A 427 7.22 -17.98 4.02
N ASP A 428 6.79 -17.79 2.78
CA ASP A 428 5.45 -18.05 2.27
C ASP A 428 4.34 -17.19 2.86
N ALA A 429 3.89 -16.25 2.06
CA ALA A 429 2.66 -15.50 2.32
C ALA A 429 1.60 -16.46 2.87
N SER A 430 1.15 -16.25 4.09
CA SER A 430 0.14 -17.04 4.79
C SER A 430 -1.00 -17.38 3.83
N PHE A 431 -1.57 -18.58 3.95
CA PHE A 431 -2.77 -19.01 3.21
C PHE A 431 -3.85 -17.92 3.19
N SER A 432 -3.97 -17.17 4.27
CA SER A 432 -4.85 -16.02 4.41
C SER A 432 -4.58 -14.94 3.34
N VAL A 433 -3.33 -14.54 3.11
CA VAL A 433 -2.96 -13.51 2.12
C VAL A 433 -3.18 -14.01 0.69
N LYS A 434 -2.83 -15.27 0.42
CA LYS A 434 -3.09 -15.91 -0.90
C LYS A 434 -4.59 -16.05 -1.16
N PHE A 435 -5.37 -16.41 -0.13
CA PHE A 435 -6.83 -16.51 -0.21
C PHE A 435 -7.48 -15.13 -0.40
N THR A 436 -7.00 -14.10 0.29
CA THR A 436 -7.52 -12.74 0.13
C THR A 436 -7.23 -12.21 -1.28
N LYS A 437 -6.02 -12.37 -1.82
CA LYS A 437 -5.69 -12.01 -3.21
C LYS A 437 -6.54 -12.79 -4.22
N PHE A 438 -6.79 -14.06 -3.99
CA PHE A 438 -7.69 -14.88 -4.82
C PHE A 438 -9.14 -14.35 -4.77
N MET A 439 -9.65 -14.02 -3.59
CA MET A 439 -11.00 -13.48 -3.41
C MET A 439 -11.17 -12.10 -4.03
N ILE A 440 -10.17 -11.22 -3.95
CA ILE A 440 -10.18 -9.91 -4.62
C ILE A 440 -10.24 -10.09 -6.14
N LYS A 441 -9.42 -10.98 -6.71
CA LYS A 441 -9.35 -11.21 -8.16
C LYS A 441 -10.58 -11.92 -8.73
N TYR A 442 -11.17 -12.85 -7.99
CA TYR A 442 -12.25 -13.72 -8.48
C TYR A 442 -13.55 -13.56 -7.70
N GLY A 443 -13.58 -12.81 -6.59
CA GLY A 443 -14.76 -12.63 -5.73
C GLY A 443 -15.97 -12.08 -6.45
N PHE A 444 -15.77 -11.13 -7.37
CA PHE A 444 -16.84 -10.61 -8.22
C PHE A 444 -17.51 -11.72 -9.05
N TYR A 445 -16.73 -12.58 -9.69
CA TYR A 445 -17.25 -13.72 -10.47
C TYR A 445 -17.93 -14.76 -9.60
N PHE A 446 -17.44 -14.98 -8.37
CA PHE A 446 -18.04 -15.88 -7.40
C PHE A 446 -19.41 -15.36 -6.93
N ILE A 447 -19.51 -14.09 -6.58
CA ILE A 447 -20.77 -13.42 -6.19
C ILE A 447 -21.76 -13.44 -7.35
N MET A 448 -21.32 -13.11 -8.58
CA MET A 448 -22.16 -13.19 -9.78
C MET A 448 -22.65 -14.61 -10.05
N GLY A 449 -21.81 -15.62 -9.88
CA GLY A 449 -22.18 -17.03 -10.00
C GLY A 449 -23.24 -17.43 -8.98
N LEU A 450 -23.15 -16.96 -7.76
CA LEU A 450 -24.10 -17.24 -6.68
C LEU A 450 -25.46 -16.57 -6.94
N ILE A 451 -25.45 -15.33 -7.44
CA ILE A 451 -26.67 -14.61 -7.86
C ILE A 451 -27.36 -15.34 -9.00
N ILE A 452 -26.62 -15.78 -10.02
CA ILE A 452 -27.15 -16.55 -11.15
C ILE A 452 -27.75 -17.87 -10.68
N ALA A 453 -27.07 -18.59 -9.76
CA ALA A 453 -27.58 -19.82 -9.19
C ALA A 453 -28.91 -19.60 -8.44
N VAL A 454 -29.03 -18.53 -7.65
CA VAL A 454 -30.28 -18.17 -6.96
C VAL A 454 -31.39 -17.85 -7.95
N ILE A 455 -31.09 -17.10 -9.02
CA ILE A 455 -32.06 -16.79 -10.08
C ILE A 455 -32.56 -18.10 -10.77
N ILE A 456 -31.65 -19.03 -11.09
CA ILE A 456 -31.99 -20.32 -11.68
C ILE A 456 -32.92 -21.12 -10.75
N ILE A 457 -32.63 -21.17 -9.45
CA ILE A 457 -33.46 -21.85 -8.46
C ILE A 457 -34.88 -21.24 -8.42
N ILE A 458 -34.97 -19.89 -8.43
CA ILE A 458 -36.26 -19.20 -8.44
C ILE A 458 -37.04 -19.54 -9.72
N ILE A 459 -36.39 -19.54 -10.89
CA ILE A 459 -37.02 -19.92 -12.15
C ILE A 459 -37.54 -21.37 -12.13
N LEU A 460 -36.73 -22.29 -11.62
CA LEU A 460 -37.15 -23.71 -11.48
C LEU A 460 -38.37 -23.88 -10.55
N ILE A 461 -38.41 -23.12 -9.45
CA ILE A 461 -39.57 -23.11 -8.55
C ILE A 461 -40.81 -22.57 -9.27
N ILE A 462 -40.68 -21.47 -10.02
CA ILE A 462 -41.78 -20.89 -10.79
C ILE A 462 -42.29 -21.89 -11.84
N ILE A 463 -41.40 -22.51 -12.61
CA ILE A 463 -41.74 -23.53 -13.62
C ILE A 463 -42.50 -24.69 -12.95
N ARG A 464 -42.02 -25.20 -11.81
CA ARG A 464 -42.67 -26.28 -11.08
C ARG A 464 -44.08 -25.89 -10.57
N LEU A 465 -44.25 -24.65 -10.11
CA LEU A 465 -45.55 -24.12 -9.69
C LEU A 465 -46.53 -23.99 -10.88
N VAL A 466 -46.05 -23.53 -12.05
CA VAL A 466 -46.86 -23.44 -13.27
C VAL A 466 -47.31 -24.83 -13.76
N ILE A 467 -46.38 -25.80 -13.78
CA ILE A 467 -46.72 -27.20 -14.15
C ILE A 467 -47.74 -27.78 -13.16
N SER A 468 -47.51 -27.64 -11.87
CA SER A 468 -48.45 -28.13 -10.83
C SER A 468 -49.81 -27.45 -10.92
N TYR A 469 -49.89 -26.17 -11.28
CA TYR A 469 -51.13 -25.45 -11.52
C TYR A 469 -51.87 -25.98 -12.75
N LYS A 470 -51.15 -26.21 -13.88
CA LYS A 470 -51.75 -26.81 -15.11
C LYS A 470 -52.30 -28.20 -14.86
N GLU A 471 -51.53 -29.08 -14.20
CA GLU A 471 -51.98 -30.43 -13.83
C GLU A 471 -53.23 -30.42 -12.91
N ALA A 472 -53.23 -29.49 -11.93
CA ALA A 472 -54.37 -29.32 -11.04
C ALA A 472 -55.64 -28.88 -11.79
N LYS A 473 -55.48 -27.97 -12.77
CA LYS A 473 -56.58 -27.48 -13.63
C LYS A 473 -57.14 -28.60 -14.55
N GLU A 474 -56.25 -29.37 -15.16
CA GLU A 474 -56.61 -30.49 -16.02
C GLU A 474 -57.35 -31.62 -15.23
N LEU A 475 -56.82 -31.96 -14.05
CA LEU A 475 -57.50 -32.91 -13.15
C LEU A 475 -58.87 -32.39 -12.70
N ALA A 476 -59.03 -31.09 -12.46
CA ALA A 476 -60.34 -30.52 -12.12
C ALA A 476 -61.31 -30.61 -13.30
N PHE A 477 -60.88 -30.32 -14.52
CA PHE A 477 -61.66 -30.44 -15.75
C PHE A 477 -62.09 -31.90 -15.97
N LEU A 478 -61.19 -32.87 -15.89
CA LEU A 478 -61.49 -34.29 -16.04
C LEU A 478 -62.49 -34.83 -14.96
N ARG A 479 -62.43 -34.26 -13.75
CA ARG A 479 -63.41 -34.60 -12.67
C ARG A 479 -64.77 -34.05 -13.01
N GLU A 480 -64.89 -32.87 -13.53
CA GLU A 480 -66.13 -32.24 -13.93
C GLU A 480 -66.80 -33.02 -15.11
N GLU A 481 -65.97 -33.37 -16.11
CA GLU A 481 -66.43 -34.17 -17.25
C GLU A 481 -66.93 -35.56 -16.84
N ARG A 482 -66.22 -36.23 -15.93
CA ARG A 482 -66.70 -37.54 -15.35
C ARG A 482 -67.99 -37.36 -14.57
N ARG A 483 -68.18 -36.24 -13.88
CA ARG A 483 -69.39 -35.90 -13.16
C ARG A 483 -70.58 -35.73 -14.13
N LYS A 484 -70.38 -34.99 -15.22
CA LYS A 484 -71.37 -34.76 -16.29
C LYS A 484 -71.77 -36.09 -16.93
N ARG A 485 -70.84 -36.99 -17.27
CA ARG A 485 -71.12 -38.33 -17.83
C ARG A 485 -71.94 -39.19 -16.88
N ARG A 486 -71.65 -39.17 -15.56
CA ARG A 486 -72.44 -39.95 -14.57
C ARG A 486 -73.87 -39.46 -14.44
N ILE A 487 -74.09 -38.14 -14.50
CA ILE A 487 -75.43 -37.56 -14.51
C ILE A 487 -76.18 -38.01 -15.76
N MET A 488 -75.56 -38.02 -16.92
CA MET A 488 -76.13 -38.46 -18.17
C MET A 488 -76.54 -39.97 -18.19
N TYR A 489 -75.83 -40.83 -17.40
CA TYR A 489 -76.15 -42.22 -17.21
C TYR A 489 -77.12 -42.49 -16.06
N GLY A 490 -77.89 -41.47 -15.64
CA GLY A 490 -78.98 -41.64 -14.69
C GLY A 490 -78.59 -41.86 -13.21
N TRP A 491 -77.37 -41.51 -12.84
CA TRP A 491 -76.92 -41.54 -11.44
C TRP A 491 -77.46 -40.34 -10.65
N SER A 492 -78.15 -40.63 -9.49
CA SER A 492 -78.58 -39.53 -8.63
C SER A 492 -77.39 -38.78 -8.02
N LYS A 493 -77.62 -37.51 -7.72
CA LYS A 493 -76.57 -36.62 -7.16
C LYS A 493 -75.95 -37.16 -5.85
N GLU A 494 -76.84 -37.81 -5.01
CA GLU A 494 -76.39 -38.45 -3.76
C GLU A 494 -75.44 -39.63 -3.99
N ARG A 495 -75.74 -40.48 -4.99
CA ARG A 495 -74.92 -41.64 -5.35
C ARG A 495 -73.56 -41.25 -5.88
N ILE A 496 -73.45 -40.12 -6.56
CA ILE A 496 -72.19 -39.55 -7.05
C ILE A 496 -71.39 -39.08 -5.87
N ASP A 497 -71.96 -38.35 -4.93
CA ASP A 497 -71.27 -37.77 -3.78
C ASP A 497 -70.76 -38.85 -2.82
N LEU A 498 -71.52 -39.92 -2.60
CA LEU A 498 -71.11 -41.10 -1.83
C LEU A 498 -69.92 -41.85 -2.48
N SER A 499 -69.97 -42.03 -3.82
CA SER A 499 -68.89 -42.69 -4.56
C SER A 499 -67.55 -41.88 -4.54
N GLU A 500 -67.63 -40.59 -4.49
CA GLU A 500 -66.45 -39.71 -4.37
C GLU A 500 -65.89 -39.67 -2.96
N HIS A 501 -66.77 -39.78 -1.96
CA HIS A 501 -66.32 -39.80 -0.56
C HIS A 501 -65.61 -41.13 -0.22
N SER A 502 -66.11 -42.27 -0.72
CA SER A 502 -65.45 -43.56 -0.55
C SER A 502 -64.11 -43.68 -1.26
N ARG A 503 -63.96 -43.09 -2.44
CA ARG A 503 -62.65 -43.01 -3.13
C ARG A 503 -61.60 -42.11 -2.40
N LYS A 504 -62.02 -40.97 -1.82
CA LYS A 504 -61.16 -40.15 -0.99
C LYS A 504 -60.65 -40.86 0.26
N LYS A 505 -61.53 -41.70 0.88
CA LYS A 505 -61.18 -42.52 2.05
C LYS A 505 -60.16 -43.60 1.70
N ARG A 506 -60.29 -44.27 0.53
CA ARG A 506 -59.36 -45.29 0.02
C ARG A 506 -58.01 -44.72 -0.37
N GLY A 507 -57.95 -43.54 -1.04
CA GLY A 507 -56.72 -42.85 -1.40
C GLY A 507 -55.90 -42.37 -0.18
N ARG A 508 -56.58 -41.97 0.91
CA ARG A 508 -55.90 -41.64 2.18
C ARG A 508 -55.31 -42.90 2.86
N ARG A 509 -55.95 -44.02 2.80
CA ARG A 509 -55.46 -45.28 3.40
C ARG A 509 -54.16 -45.72 2.69
N ASN A 510 -54.17 -45.76 1.37
CA ASN A 510 -52.97 -46.10 0.57
C ASN A 510 -51.80 -45.12 0.74
N PHE A 511 -52.04 -43.83 0.97
CA PHE A 511 -51.01 -42.86 1.23
C PHE A 511 -50.35 -43.00 2.61
N PHE A 512 -51.13 -43.44 3.63
CA PHE A 512 -50.58 -43.72 4.96
C PHE A 512 -49.86 -45.08 5.03
N GLU A 513 -50.26 -46.08 4.21
CA GLU A 513 -49.55 -47.35 4.11
C GLU A 513 -48.25 -47.28 3.32
N SER A 514 -48.13 -46.37 2.32
CA SER A 514 -46.89 -46.15 1.56
C SER A 514 -45.83 -45.35 2.35
N LYS A 515 -46.20 -44.68 3.43
CA LYS A 515 -45.26 -43.98 4.32
C LYS A 515 -44.76 -44.80 5.51
N LYS A 516 -45.22 -46.07 5.63
CA LYS A 516 -44.77 -47.01 6.66
C LYS A 516 -43.82 -48.10 6.13
N LYS A 517 -43.52 -48.07 4.84
CA LYS A 517 -42.39 -48.77 4.21
C LYS A 517 -41.35 -47.72 3.80
#